data_c77590ed881dadd8b0ba4f835dfc5712
#
_entry.id   c77590ed881dadd8b0ba4f835dfc5712
#
_cell.length_a   1.000
_cell.length_b   1.000
_cell.length_c   1.000
_cell.angle_alpha   90.00
_cell.angle_beta   90.00
_cell.angle_gamma   90.00
#
_symmetry.space_group_name_H-M   'P 1'
#
loop_
_entity.id
_entity.type
_entity.pdbx_description
1 polymer ?
#
loop_
_entity_poly.entity_id
_entity_poly.type
_entity_poly.pdbx_seq_one_letter_code
_entity_poly.pdbx_strand_id
1 'polypeptide(L)'
;MFLNDAHKKLINLKGKTVGEILTQFESRIKEFKINKGGIGQMILLYLGLPLDSKLTDFDDGELKTNKTDKDGNSKETIFITQISSIIDELIGEKSKDFFQSNLFKKIKNVALVGICKDDKDFNNWKFTYFYTFSFEKNKKLFNEFNNDYKTICEQLKNYIKTSKDNFIHTSNGKYIQVRSKDSKPYHPIYSKKFEKYISNKNHAFYFKKDLTKFLEKLK
;
A
#
# COMPACT_ATOMS: atom_id res chain seq x y z
N MET A 1 -9.99 -16.39 -3.07
CA MET A 1 -10.04 -16.47 -1.58
C MET A 1 -10.46 -15.11 -1.04
N PHE A 2 -11.40 -15.07 -0.11
CA PHE A 2 -11.79 -13.83 0.59
C PHE A 2 -10.77 -13.46 1.67
N LEU A 3 -10.62 -12.15 1.92
CA LEU A 3 -9.66 -11.60 2.89
C LEU A 3 -9.86 -12.17 4.30
N ASN A 4 -11.09 -12.42 4.71
CA ASN A 4 -11.39 -12.99 6.02
C ASN A 4 -10.84 -14.41 6.20
N ASP A 5 -10.86 -15.23 5.15
CA ASP A 5 -10.30 -16.59 5.18
C ASP A 5 -8.76 -16.55 5.10
N ALA A 6 -8.22 -15.62 4.31
CA ALA A 6 -6.79 -15.35 4.30
C ALA A 6 -6.28 -14.93 5.69
N HIS A 7 -7.02 -14.06 6.40
CA HIS A 7 -6.64 -13.59 7.74
C HIS A 7 -6.52 -14.75 8.73
N LYS A 8 -7.46 -15.70 8.74
CA LYS A 8 -7.40 -16.88 9.61
C LYS A 8 -6.12 -17.71 9.41
N LYS A 9 -5.65 -17.81 8.16
CA LYS A 9 -4.40 -18.51 7.83
C LYS A 9 -3.17 -17.67 8.20
N LEU A 10 -3.22 -16.37 7.92
CA LEU A 10 -2.10 -15.44 8.15
C LEU A 10 -1.74 -15.32 9.63
N ILE A 11 -2.71 -15.32 10.54
CA ILE A 11 -2.47 -15.25 11.99
C ILE A 11 -1.50 -16.35 12.46
N ASN A 12 -1.55 -17.53 11.83
CA ASN A 12 -0.68 -18.67 12.17
C ASN A 12 0.80 -18.42 11.80
N LEU A 13 1.09 -17.37 11.05
CA LEU A 13 2.47 -16.97 10.72
C LEU A 13 3.12 -16.08 11.79
N LYS A 14 2.35 -15.55 12.74
CA LYS A 14 2.88 -14.63 13.75
C LYS A 14 4.01 -15.29 14.53
N GLY A 15 5.16 -14.62 14.59
CA GLY A 15 6.37 -15.09 15.25
C GLY A 15 7.22 -16.07 14.44
N LYS A 16 6.69 -16.65 13.37
CA LYS A 16 7.46 -17.48 12.44
C LYS A 16 8.45 -16.67 11.62
N THR A 17 9.50 -17.33 11.16
CA THR A 17 10.47 -16.75 10.25
C THR A 17 10.09 -17.00 8.79
N VAL A 18 10.69 -16.21 7.89
CA VAL A 18 10.55 -16.43 6.43
C VAL A 18 11.10 -17.82 6.05
N GLY A 19 12.23 -18.23 6.63
CA GLY A 19 12.82 -19.55 6.38
C GLY A 19 11.89 -20.70 6.74
N GLU A 20 11.22 -20.64 7.90
CA GLU A 20 10.22 -21.66 8.29
C GLU A 20 9.04 -21.77 7.33
N ILE A 21 8.68 -20.69 6.67
CA ILE A 21 7.62 -20.71 5.65
C ILE A 21 8.15 -21.26 4.33
N LEU A 22 9.37 -20.88 3.93
CA LEU A 22 9.98 -21.31 2.70
C LEU A 22 10.21 -22.83 2.65
N THR A 23 10.60 -23.46 3.77
CA THR A 23 10.76 -24.92 3.84
C THR A 23 9.51 -25.69 3.45
N GLN A 24 8.33 -25.09 3.59
CA GLN A 24 7.06 -25.72 3.17
C GLN A 24 6.84 -25.71 1.64
N PHE A 25 7.69 -25.00 0.89
CA PHE A 25 7.56 -24.79 -0.56
C PHE A 25 8.80 -25.22 -1.36
N GLU A 26 9.62 -26.13 -0.85
CA GLU A 26 10.92 -26.52 -1.44
C GLU A 26 10.89 -26.77 -2.94
N SER A 27 9.79 -27.33 -3.48
CA SER A 27 9.63 -27.56 -4.92
C SER A 27 9.42 -26.29 -5.77
N ARG A 28 8.97 -25.18 -5.16
CA ARG A 28 8.67 -23.90 -5.83
C ARG A 28 9.72 -22.82 -5.58
N ILE A 29 10.64 -23.03 -4.64
CA ILE A 29 11.66 -22.05 -4.22
C ILE A 29 12.68 -21.74 -5.32
N LYS A 30 12.95 -22.65 -6.26
CA LYS A 30 13.93 -22.45 -7.34
C LYS A 30 13.62 -21.22 -8.22
N GLU A 31 12.37 -20.79 -8.27
CA GLU A 31 11.91 -19.60 -9.01
C GLU A 31 11.77 -18.35 -8.15
N PHE A 32 11.93 -18.47 -6.83
CA PHE A 32 11.65 -17.40 -5.90
C PHE A 32 12.90 -16.53 -5.68
N LYS A 33 12.93 -15.35 -6.29
CA LYS A 33 13.93 -14.33 -5.99
C LYS A 33 13.36 -13.39 -4.94
N ILE A 34 14.03 -13.24 -3.79
CA ILE A 34 13.68 -12.21 -2.80
C ILE A 34 14.12 -10.86 -3.35
N ASN A 35 13.25 -10.32 -4.18
CA ASN A 35 13.32 -8.96 -4.67
C ASN A 35 12.37 -8.05 -3.85
N LYS A 36 12.33 -6.78 -4.21
CA LYS A 36 11.40 -5.81 -3.63
C LYS A 36 9.95 -6.22 -3.95
N GLY A 37 9.27 -6.87 -3.04
CA GLY A 37 7.90 -7.41 -3.21
C GLY A 37 7.83 -8.93 -3.05
N GLY A 38 8.97 -9.63 -3.11
CA GLY A 38 9.01 -11.09 -3.02
C GLY A 38 8.31 -11.68 -1.79
N ILE A 39 8.43 -11.02 -0.63
CA ILE A 39 7.73 -11.49 0.58
C ILE A 39 6.20 -11.47 0.41
N GLY A 40 5.64 -10.43 -0.23
CA GLY A 40 4.20 -10.42 -0.54
C GLY A 40 3.81 -11.60 -1.43
N GLN A 41 4.58 -11.85 -2.48
CA GLN A 41 4.36 -12.99 -3.37
C GLN A 41 4.46 -14.33 -2.64
N MET A 42 5.45 -14.49 -1.75
CA MET A 42 5.58 -15.68 -0.91
C MET A 42 4.33 -15.91 -0.05
N ILE A 43 3.81 -14.86 0.57
CA ILE A 43 2.59 -14.96 1.37
C ILE A 43 1.40 -15.38 0.50
N LEU A 44 1.25 -14.85 -0.71
CA LEU A 44 0.19 -15.26 -1.64
C LEU A 44 0.31 -16.74 -2.00
N LEU A 45 1.52 -17.21 -2.29
CA LEU A 45 1.78 -18.64 -2.56
C LEU A 45 1.47 -19.51 -1.32
N TYR A 46 1.85 -19.06 -0.12
CA TYR A 46 1.49 -19.75 1.14
C TYR A 46 -0.03 -19.87 1.31
N LEU A 47 -0.78 -18.87 0.90
CA LEU A 47 -2.23 -18.89 0.92
C LEU A 47 -2.84 -19.77 -0.20
N GLY A 48 -2.03 -20.27 -1.14
CA GLY A 48 -2.49 -21.03 -2.31
C GLY A 48 -3.05 -20.16 -3.42
N LEU A 49 -2.67 -18.85 -3.45
CA LEU A 49 -3.13 -17.90 -4.46
C LEU A 49 -2.14 -17.82 -5.63
N PRO A 50 -2.63 -17.61 -6.87
CA PRO A 50 -1.76 -17.37 -8.02
C PRO A 50 -1.12 -15.99 -7.93
N LEU A 51 0.06 -15.83 -8.55
CA LEU A 51 0.71 -14.55 -8.79
C LEU A 51 0.21 -14.00 -10.14
N ASP A 52 -0.94 -13.37 -10.14
CA ASP A 52 -1.53 -12.78 -11.33
C ASP A 52 -1.55 -11.24 -11.28
N SER A 53 -2.03 -10.60 -12.37
CA SER A 53 -2.09 -9.15 -12.52
C SER A 53 -3.45 -8.54 -12.14
N LYS A 54 -4.27 -9.22 -11.34
CA LYS A 54 -5.55 -8.69 -10.89
C LYS A 54 -5.39 -7.40 -10.10
N LEU A 55 -6.48 -6.64 -10.02
CA LEU A 55 -6.50 -5.36 -9.30
C LEU A 55 -6.20 -5.54 -7.81
N THR A 56 -6.68 -6.63 -7.21
CA THR A 56 -6.52 -6.99 -5.80
C THR A 56 -6.04 -8.42 -5.65
N ASP A 57 -5.28 -8.70 -4.59
CA ASP A 57 -4.70 -10.02 -4.30
C ASP A 57 -5.75 -11.05 -3.83
N PHE A 58 -6.82 -10.57 -3.17
CA PHE A 58 -7.98 -11.36 -2.75
C PHE A 58 -9.20 -11.00 -3.59
N ASP A 59 -10.23 -11.83 -3.56
CA ASP A 59 -11.48 -11.58 -4.28
C ASP A 59 -12.15 -10.26 -3.83
N ASP A 60 -11.90 -9.84 -2.60
CA ASP A 60 -12.48 -8.65 -1.97
C ASP A 60 -11.47 -7.66 -1.39
N GLY A 61 -10.17 -7.89 -1.50
CA GLY A 61 -9.18 -7.05 -0.84
C GLY A 61 -7.72 -7.22 -1.29
N GLU A 62 -6.84 -6.46 -0.67
CA GLU A 62 -5.43 -6.30 -1.02
C GLU A 62 -4.51 -6.75 0.12
N LEU A 63 -3.40 -7.39 -0.21
CA LEU A 63 -2.29 -7.70 0.71
C LEU A 63 -1.22 -6.61 0.65
N LYS A 64 -0.79 -6.12 1.80
CA LYS A 64 0.38 -5.24 1.91
C LYS A 64 1.33 -5.72 2.98
N THR A 65 2.61 -5.72 2.65
CA THR A 65 3.69 -6.00 3.62
C THR A 65 4.32 -4.71 4.10
N ASN A 66 4.77 -4.71 5.35
CA ASN A 66 5.39 -3.56 6.00
C ASN A 66 6.67 -3.97 6.74
N LYS A 67 7.73 -3.18 6.57
CA LYS A 67 8.94 -3.34 7.38
C LYS A 67 8.70 -2.81 8.79
N THR A 68 8.99 -3.65 9.79
CA THR A 68 8.88 -3.30 11.21
C THR A 68 10.23 -3.45 11.92
N ASP A 69 10.30 -2.97 13.16
CA ASP A 69 11.28 -3.42 14.13
C ASP A 69 10.84 -4.74 14.79
N LYS A 70 11.65 -5.24 15.73
CA LYS A 70 11.37 -6.47 16.50
C LYS A 70 10.09 -6.40 17.34
N ASP A 71 9.69 -5.19 17.73
CA ASP A 71 8.51 -4.94 18.56
C ASP A 71 7.24 -4.73 17.71
N GLY A 72 7.38 -4.79 16.37
CA GLY A 72 6.27 -4.63 15.43
C GLY A 72 5.97 -3.18 15.03
N ASN A 73 6.79 -2.20 15.46
CA ASN A 73 6.57 -0.81 15.05
C ASN A 73 6.95 -0.62 13.58
N SER A 74 6.09 0.05 12.83
CA SER A 74 6.32 0.34 11.42
C SER A 74 7.55 1.24 11.22
N LYS A 75 8.51 0.80 10.40
CA LYS A 75 9.72 1.58 10.06
C LYS A 75 9.56 2.45 8.82
N GLU A 76 8.58 2.17 7.97
CA GLU A 76 8.40 2.85 6.68
C GLU A 76 6.93 3.08 6.36
N THR A 77 6.68 3.91 5.35
CA THR A 77 5.35 4.05 4.74
C THR A 77 5.11 2.90 3.77
N ILE A 78 3.87 2.46 3.63
CA ILE A 78 3.51 1.29 2.85
C ILE A 78 2.96 1.72 1.50
N PHE A 79 3.59 1.28 0.42
CA PHE A 79 3.14 1.57 -0.95
C PHE A 79 1.74 1.00 -1.21
N ILE A 80 0.87 1.81 -1.81
CA ILE A 80 -0.49 1.40 -2.21
C ILE A 80 -0.56 1.25 -3.73
N THR A 81 -0.47 2.36 -4.45
CA THR A 81 -0.60 2.39 -5.91
C THR A 81 -0.01 3.66 -6.51
N GLN A 82 0.45 3.58 -7.75
CA GLN A 82 0.91 4.74 -8.51
C GLN A 82 -0.26 5.64 -8.91
N ILE A 83 0.01 6.93 -9.07
CA ILE A 83 -1.03 7.91 -9.44
C ILE A 83 -0.96 8.35 -10.90
N SER A 84 0.09 7.98 -11.63
CA SER A 84 0.28 8.44 -13.02
C SER A 84 -0.90 8.14 -13.95
N SER A 85 -1.49 6.94 -13.82
CA SER A 85 -2.64 6.53 -14.63
C SER A 85 -3.99 7.09 -14.16
N ILE A 86 -4.05 7.62 -12.94
CA ILE A 86 -5.27 8.14 -12.32
C ILE A 86 -5.17 9.63 -11.97
N ILE A 87 -4.14 10.30 -12.44
CA ILE A 87 -3.85 11.68 -12.03
C ILE A 87 -4.99 12.63 -12.36
N ASP A 88 -5.58 12.53 -13.54
CA ASP A 88 -6.68 13.39 -13.96
C ASP A 88 -7.98 13.12 -13.17
N GLU A 89 -8.11 11.92 -12.56
CA GLU A 89 -9.17 11.63 -11.58
C GLU A 89 -8.99 12.44 -10.29
N LEU A 90 -7.74 12.64 -9.85
CA LEU A 90 -7.41 13.34 -8.60
C LEU A 90 -7.49 14.86 -8.73
N ILE A 91 -7.05 15.40 -9.87
CA ILE A 91 -6.91 16.86 -10.09
C ILE A 91 -7.97 17.44 -11.01
N GLY A 92 -8.94 16.66 -11.47
CA GLY A 92 -10.08 17.09 -12.26
C GLY A 92 -10.89 18.21 -11.59
N GLU A 93 -11.77 18.92 -12.34
CA GLU A 93 -12.63 20.00 -11.81
C GLU A 93 -13.48 19.49 -10.65
N LYS A 94 -14.08 18.31 -10.87
CA LYS A 94 -14.69 17.51 -9.81
C LYS A 94 -13.82 16.26 -9.67
N SER A 95 -12.94 16.23 -8.65
CA SER A 95 -12.30 14.97 -8.29
C SER A 95 -13.40 13.95 -8.00
N LYS A 96 -13.22 12.70 -8.44
CA LYS A 96 -14.17 11.64 -8.08
C LYS A 96 -14.30 11.55 -6.57
N ASP A 97 -15.49 11.26 -6.08
CA ASP A 97 -15.66 10.94 -4.68
C ASP A 97 -14.78 9.73 -4.32
N PHE A 98 -14.27 9.72 -3.10
CA PHE A 98 -13.40 8.63 -2.63
C PHE A 98 -14.01 7.25 -2.90
N PHE A 99 -15.28 7.06 -2.61
CA PHE A 99 -16.01 5.80 -2.84
C PHE A 99 -15.98 5.31 -4.30
N GLN A 100 -15.94 6.23 -5.27
CA GLN A 100 -15.88 5.91 -6.70
C GLN A 100 -14.45 5.80 -7.23
N SER A 101 -13.44 6.19 -6.43
CA SER A 101 -12.05 6.29 -6.84
C SER A 101 -11.40 4.93 -7.06
N ASN A 102 -10.36 4.91 -7.90
CA ASN A 102 -9.50 3.73 -8.04
C ASN A 102 -8.76 3.40 -6.73
N LEU A 103 -8.44 4.42 -5.93
CA LEU A 103 -7.86 4.20 -4.61
C LEU A 103 -8.79 3.38 -3.72
N PHE A 104 -10.06 3.78 -3.60
CA PHE A 104 -11.05 3.04 -2.79
C PHE A 104 -11.19 1.59 -3.26
N LYS A 105 -11.34 1.36 -4.56
CA LYS A 105 -11.47 0.00 -5.12
C LYS A 105 -10.33 -0.91 -4.68
N LYS A 106 -9.11 -0.34 -4.59
CA LYS A 106 -7.90 -1.09 -4.22
C LYS A 106 -7.77 -1.33 -2.71
N ILE A 107 -8.25 -0.41 -1.87
CA ILE A 107 -8.01 -0.47 -0.41
C ILE A 107 -9.28 -0.60 0.44
N LYS A 108 -10.44 -0.88 -0.16
CA LYS A 108 -11.70 -1.05 0.60
C LYS A 108 -11.60 -2.11 1.70
N ASN A 109 -10.80 -3.16 1.45
CA ASN A 109 -10.42 -4.19 2.41
C ASN A 109 -8.92 -4.47 2.27
N VAL A 110 -8.18 -4.48 3.37
CA VAL A 110 -6.72 -4.65 3.34
C VAL A 110 -6.26 -5.58 4.46
N ALA A 111 -5.33 -6.48 4.12
CA ALA A 111 -4.49 -7.19 5.06
C ALA A 111 -3.10 -6.52 5.09
N LEU A 112 -2.68 -6.08 6.28
CA LEU A 112 -1.34 -5.56 6.53
C LEU A 112 -0.53 -6.59 7.30
N VAL A 113 0.63 -6.97 6.73
CA VAL A 113 1.55 -7.94 7.33
C VAL A 113 2.85 -7.24 7.69
N GLY A 114 3.15 -7.21 9.00
CA GLY A 114 4.39 -6.66 9.53
C GLY A 114 5.50 -7.70 9.50
N ILE A 115 6.71 -7.27 9.09
CA ILE A 115 7.88 -8.14 8.99
C ILE A 115 9.10 -7.40 9.52
N CYS A 116 9.72 -7.93 10.57
CA CYS A 116 11.01 -7.48 11.05
C CYS A 116 12.11 -7.98 10.11
N LYS A 117 12.82 -7.03 9.47
CA LYS A 117 13.89 -7.28 8.50
C LYS A 117 15.24 -6.79 9.03
N ASP A 118 15.47 -6.91 10.32
CA ASP A 118 16.69 -6.39 10.94
C ASP A 118 17.88 -7.37 10.83
N ASP A 119 17.63 -8.64 10.52
CA ASP A 119 18.66 -9.63 10.22
C ASP A 119 19.17 -9.50 8.79
N LYS A 120 20.47 -9.80 8.57
CA LYS A 120 21.09 -9.83 7.24
C LYS A 120 20.62 -11.03 6.41
N ASP A 121 20.38 -12.16 7.06
CA ASP A 121 19.80 -13.33 6.41
C ASP A 121 18.27 -13.20 6.42
N PHE A 122 17.70 -13.16 5.23
CA PHE A 122 16.25 -13.04 5.05
C PHE A 122 15.47 -14.24 5.63
N ASN A 123 16.10 -15.40 5.76
CA ASN A 123 15.47 -16.57 6.38
C ASN A 123 15.11 -16.28 7.84
N ASN A 124 15.85 -15.40 8.52
CA ASN A 124 15.62 -15.01 9.91
C ASN A 124 14.61 -13.85 10.06
N TRP A 125 14.10 -13.29 8.95
CA TRP A 125 13.09 -12.24 9.04
C TRP A 125 11.80 -12.80 9.65
N LYS A 126 11.23 -12.09 10.64
CA LYS A 126 10.10 -12.56 11.44
C LYS A 126 8.81 -11.80 11.13
N PHE A 127 7.72 -12.54 11.05
CA PHE A 127 6.38 -11.95 11.00
C PHE A 127 5.97 -11.41 12.36
N THR A 128 5.67 -10.12 12.44
CA THR A 128 5.41 -9.42 13.71
C THR A 128 3.93 -9.20 13.96
N TYR A 129 3.16 -8.79 12.95
CA TYR A 129 1.73 -8.58 13.08
C TYR A 129 0.95 -8.90 11.81
N PHE A 130 -0.35 -9.12 12.01
CA PHE A 130 -1.35 -9.26 10.96
C PHE A 130 -2.55 -8.41 11.33
N TYR A 131 -2.75 -7.29 10.61
CA TYR A 131 -3.91 -6.41 10.76
C TYR A 131 -4.79 -6.51 9.55
N THR A 132 -6.10 -6.50 9.75
CA THR A 132 -7.05 -6.33 8.66
C THR A 132 -7.95 -5.15 8.95
N PHE A 133 -8.36 -4.45 7.91
CA PHE A 133 -9.44 -3.48 8.00
C PHE A 133 -10.36 -3.57 6.79
N SER A 134 -11.62 -3.17 7.01
CA SER A 134 -12.66 -3.03 6.00
C SER A 134 -13.36 -1.71 6.23
N PHE A 135 -13.55 -0.92 5.18
CA PHE A 135 -14.31 0.33 5.29
C PHE A 135 -15.80 0.09 5.53
N GLU A 136 -16.34 -1.02 5.05
CA GLU A 136 -17.72 -1.41 5.31
C GLU A 136 -17.97 -1.63 6.82
N LYS A 137 -17.00 -2.29 7.49
CA LYS A 137 -17.08 -2.60 8.92
C LYS A 137 -16.62 -1.46 9.82
N ASN A 138 -15.94 -0.45 9.30
CA ASN A 138 -15.37 0.66 10.06
C ASN A 138 -15.65 2.01 9.39
N LYS A 139 -16.86 2.54 9.63
CA LYS A 139 -17.30 3.84 9.11
C LYS A 139 -16.40 5.00 9.56
N LYS A 140 -15.86 4.95 10.79
CA LYS A 140 -14.94 5.99 11.27
C LYS A 140 -13.66 6.02 10.43
N LEU A 141 -13.08 4.86 10.15
CA LEU A 141 -11.90 4.75 9.31
C LEU A 141 -12.21 5.19 7.87
N PHE A 142 -13.36 4.79 7.31
CA PHE A 142 -13.81 5.27 6.00
C PHE A 142 -13.86 6.80 5.93
N ASN A 143 -14.47 7.46 6.92
CA ASN A 143 -14.57 8.91 6.95
C ASN A 143 -13.21 9.60 7.00
N GLU A 144 -12.27 9.07 7.79
CA GLU A 144 -10.89 9.60 7.84
C GLU A 144 -10.19 9.46 6.48
N PHE A 145 -10.32 8.32 5.80
CA PHE A 145 -9.73 8.14 4.47
C PHE A 145 -10.39 9.01 3.40
N ASN A 146 -11.70 9.22 3.49
CA ASN A 146 -12.42 10.13 2.60
C ASN A 146 -11.93 11.59 2.78
N ASN A 147 -11.72 12.02 4.03
CA ASN A 147 -11.17 13.33 4.32
C ASN A 147 -9.72 13.46 3.83
N ASP A 148 -8.89 12.44 4.08
CA ASP A 148 -7.53 12.39 3.57
C ASP A 148 -7.47 12.51 2.05
N TYR A 149 -8.32 11.75 1.35
CA TYR A 149 -8.39 11.76 -0.11
C TYR A 149 -8.76 13.14 -0.65
N LYS A 150 -9.79 13.79 -0.08
CA LYS A 150 -10.20 15.14 -0.46
C LYS A 150 -9.08 16.15 -0.23
N THR A 151 -8.48 16.13 0.96
CA THR A 151 -7.36 17.00 1.32
C THR A 151 -6.17 16.83 0.37
N ILE A 152 -5.81 15.60 0.02
CA ILE A 152 -4.72 15.32 -0.93
C ILE A 152 -5.05 15.84 -2.31
N CYS A 153 -6.27 15.61 -2.82
CA CYS A 153 -6.70 16.12 -4.12
C CYS A 153 -6.61 17.65 -4.19
N GLU A 154 -7.03 18.34 -3.14
CA GLU A 154 -6.94 19.81 -3.05
C GLU A 154 -5.48 20.29 -3.01
N GLN A 155 -4.63 19.64 -2.22
CA GLN A 155 -3.20 19.96 -2.15
C GLN A 155 -2.52 19.78 -3.52
N LEU A 156 -2.80 18.66 -4.23
CA LEU A 156 -2.24 18.42 -5.56
C LEU A 156 -2.67 19.50 -6.57
N LYS A 157 -3.96 19.86 -6.57
CA LYS A 157 -4.48 20.95 -7.42
C LYS A 157 -3.82 22.29 -7.11
N ASN A 158 -3.64 22.59 -5.83
CA ASN A 158 -3.03 23.83 -5.38
C ASN A 158 -1.55 23.92 -5.83
N TYR A 159 -0.77 22.85 -5.68
CA TYR A 159 0.62 22.83 -6.13
C TYR A 159 0.79 23.12 -7.62
N ILE A 160 -0.06 22.55 -8.48
CA ILE A 160 -0.02 22.81 -9.92
C ILE A 160 -0.22 24.30 -10.26
N LYS A 161 -0.97 25.02 -9.41
CA LYS A 161 -1.28 26.46 -9.59
C LYS A 161 -0.26 27.38 -8.95
N THR A 162 0.30 27.00 -7.80
CA THR A 162 1.03 27.91 -6.91
C THR A 162 2.48 27.55 -6.65
N SER A 163 2.92 26.31 -6.93
CA SER A 163 4.31 25.94 -6.76
C SER A 163 5.20 26.61 -7.82
N LYS A 164 6.45 26.91 -7.48
CA LYS A 164 7.41 27.58 -8.37
C LYS A 164 7.68 26.82 -9.66
N ASP A 165 7.63 25.50 -9.61
CA ASP A 165 7.87 24.59 -10.75
C ASP A 165 6.55 24.14 -11.42
N ASN A 166 5.39 24.55 -10.90
CA ASN A 166 4.06 24.11 -11.32
C ASN A 166 3.89 22.57 -11.26
N PHE A 167 4.64 21.90 -10.40
CA PHE A 167 4.57 20.45 -10.21
C PHE A 167 3.81 20.09 -8.92
N ILE A 168 3.31 18.87 -8.92
CA ILE A 168 2.76 18.26 -7.70
C ILE A 168 3.92 17.92 -6.74
N HIS A 169 3.64 18.06 -5.45
CA HIS A 169 4.56 17.73 -4.37
C HIS A 169 3.94 16.75 -3.40
N THR A 170 4.70 16.38 -2.36
CA THR A 170 4.19 15.52 -1.28
C THR A 170 2.94 16.13 -0.66
N SER A 171 1.85 15.39 -0.70
CA SER A 171 0.54 15.76 -0.18
C SER A 171 0.14 14.80 0.93
N ASN A 172 -0.31 15.33 2.06
CA ASN A 172 -0.50 14.57 3.27
C ASN A 172 -1.94 14.63 3.79
N GLY A 173 -2.51 13.45 4.04
CA GLY A 173 -3.60 13.24 4.95
C GLY A 173 -3.11 12.69 6.30
N LYS A 174 -4.04 12.22 7.13
CA LYS A 174 -3.76 11.60 8.43
C LYS A 174 -3.17 10.19 8.27
N TYR A 175 -3.81 9.33 7.50
CA TYR A 175 -3.44 7.92 7.31
C TYR A 175 -2.82 7.60 5.96
N ILE A 176 -3.06 8.43 4.95
CA ILE A 176 -2.48 8.29 3.62
C ILE A 176 -1.73 9.55 3.19
N GLN A 177 -0.82 9.37 2.26
CA GLN A 177 -0.09 10.46 1.61
C GLN A 177 0.18 10.12 0.15
N VAL A 178 0.36 11.16 -0.67
CA VAL A 178 0.99 11.06 -1.99
C VAL A 178 2.40 11.60 -1.88
N ARG A 179 3.39 10.87 -2.41
CA ARG A 179 4.77 11.32 -2.48
C ARG A 179 5.48 10.74 -3.70
N SER A 180 6.62 11.31 -4.06
CA SER A 180 7.47 10.76 -5.12
C SER A 180 7.83 9.30 -4.82
N LYS A 181 7.66 8.43 -5.82
CA LYS A 181 8.11 7.04 -5.81
C LYS A 181 9.54 6.93 -6.28
N ASP A 182 9.92 7.75 -7.26
CA ASP A 182 11.23 7.73 -7.89
C ASP A 182 12.22 8.64 -7.14
N SER A 183 13.44 8.17 -6.97
CA SER A 183 14.55 8.97 -6.42
C SER A 183 15.09 9.98 -7.46
N LYS A 184 14.98 9.65 -8.75
CA LYS A 184 15.41 10.45 -9.89
C LYS A 184 14.24 10.71 -10.84
N PRO A 185 14.34 11.65 -11.80
CA PRO A 185 13.27 11.98 -12.74
C PRO A 185 13.16 10.95 -13.88
N TYR A 186 12.72 9.73 -13.57
CA TYR A 186 12.59 8.65 -14.56
C TYR A 186 11.23 8.58 -15.25
N HIS A 187 10.16 8.89 -14.51
CA HIS A 187 8.78 8.65 -14.97
C HIS A 187 7.94 9.90 -14.74
N PRO A 188 8.03 10.91 -15.63
CA PRO A 188 7.25 12.12 -15.51
C PRO A 188 5.75 11.82 -15.61
N ILE A 189 4.93 12.63 -14.93
CA ILE A 189 3.48 12.53 -14.97
C ILE A 189 2.94 13.62 -15.88
N TYR A 190 2.28 13.22 -16.96
CA TYR A 190 1.54 14.11 -17.86
C TYR A 190 0.07 14.15 -17.46
N SER A 191 -0.50 15.33 -17.35
CA SER A 191 -1.93 15.53 -17.17
C SER A 191 -2.56 15.92 -18.50
N LYS A 192 -3.52 15.13 -18.97
CA LYS A 192 -4.32 15.47 -20.17
C LYS A 192 -5.17 16.71 -19.93
N LYS A 193 -5.65 16.89 -18.70
CA LYS A 193 -6.47 18.04 -18.33
C LYS A 193 -5.73 19.36 -18.38
N PHE A 194 -4.48 19.38 -17.90
CA PHE A 194 -3.64 20.60 -17.91
C PHE A 194 -2.75 20.69 -19.15
N GLU A 195 -2.79 19.69 -20.04
CA GLU A 195 -2.01 19.57 -21.27
C GLU A 195 -0.50 19.79 -21.08
N LYS A 196 0.00 19.38 -19.89
CA LYS A 196 1.42 19.55 -19.53
C LYS A 196 1.91 18.46 -18.57
N TYR A 197 3.22 18.37 -18.46
CA TYR A 197 3.85 17.61 -17.37
C TYR A 197 3.65 18.35 -16.04
N ILE A 198 3.16 17.63 -15.03
CA ILE A 198 2.87 18.14 -13.70
C ILE A 198 3.77 17.49 -12.64
N SER A 199 4.68 16.66 -13.06
CA SER A 199 5.80 16.14 -12.27
C SER A 199 6.85 15.53 -13.18
N ASN A 200 8.12 15.66 -12.82
CA ASN A 200 9.22 14.97 -13.49
C ASN A 200 9.49 13.58 -12.90
N LYS A 201 8.76 13.18 -11.87
CA LYS A 201 8.88 11.89 -11.17
C LYS A 201 7.53 11.23 -11.03
N ASN A 202 7.53 9.89 -10.98
CA ASN A 202 6.33 9.18 -10.62
C ASN A 202 6.02 9.39 -9.12
N HIS A 203 4.73 9.50 -8.83
CA HIS A 203 4.19 9.61 -7.48
C HIS A 203 3.26 8.44 -7.19
N ALA A 204 3.07 8.16 -5.92
CA ALA A 204 2.19 7.08 -5.48
C ALA A 204 1.49 7.43 -4.16
N PHE A 205 0.36 6.78 -3.93
CA PHE A 205 -0.26 6.72 -2.61
C PHE A 205 0.49 5.74 -1.70
N TYR A 206 0.63 6.14 -0.45
CA TYR A 206 1.22 5.34 0.63
C TYR A 206 0.36 5.42 1.88
N PHE A 207 0.24 4.31 2.62
CA PHE A 207 -0.20 4.37 4.00
C PHE A 207 0.91 4.95 4.87
N LYS A 208 0.52 5.81 5.81
CA LYS A 208 1.42 6.37 6.82
C LYS A 208 1.53 5.43 8.03
N LYS A 209 2.60 5.58 8.80
CA LYS A 209 2.83 4.79 10.04
C LYS A 209 1.70 4.97 11.07
N ASP A 210 1.01 6.11 11.03
CA ASP A 210 -0.11 6.39 11.93
C ASP A 210 -1.29 5.44 11.74
N LEU A 211 -1.48 4.88 10.52
CA LEU A 211 -2.49 3.85 10.29
C LEU A 211 -2.18 2.58 11.08
N THR A 212 -0.94 2.09 11.07
CA THR A 212 -0.59 0.87 11.81
C THR A 212 -0.75 1.04 13.31
N LYS A 213 -0.37 2.21 13.86
CA LYS A 213 -0.61 2.56 15.27
C LYS A 213 -2.10 2.60 15.62
N PHE A 214 -2.93 3.09 14.69
CA PHE A 214 -4.38 3.10 14.89
C PHE A 214 -4.95 1.67 14.90
N LEU A 215 -4.55 0.83 13.94
CA LEU A 215 -5.02 -0.56 13.85
C LEU A 215 -4.59 -1.41 15.05
N GLU A 216 -3.43 -1.14 15.62
CA GLU A 216 -2.97 -1.79 16.85
C GLU A 216 -3.90 -1.53 18.03
N LYS A 217 -4.44 -0.31 18.15
CA LYS A 217 -5.36 0.08 19.23
C LYS A 217 -6.78 -0.48 19.06
N LEU A 218 -7.10 -1.07 17.91
CA LEU A 218 -8.40 -1.70 17.65
C LEU A 218 -8.46 -3.19 18.03
N LYS A 219 -7.33 -3.76 18.48
CA LYS A 219 -7.25 -5.13 19.02
C LYS A 219 -7.72 -5.15 20.47
#